data_3c46853647de1eefe88be6bcdf39f3ff
#
_entry.id   3c46853647de1eefe88be6bcdf39f3ff
#
_cell.length_a   1.000
_cell.length_b   1.000
_cell.length_c   1.000
_cell.angle_alpha   90.00
_cell.angle_beta   90.00
_cell.angle_gamma   90.00
#
_symmetry.space_group_name_H-M   'P 1'
#
loop_
_entity.id
_entity.type
_entity.pdbx_description
1 polymer ?
#
loop_
_entity_poly.entity_id
_entity_poly.type
_entity_poly.pdbx_seq_one_letter_code
_entity_poly.pdbx_strand_id
1 'polypeptide(L)'
;MDSDLAEAISAFKEVLERRGVRARFGKAPPELIASLRGKLRLPRRYRDFLAEADPLDVETRTPTERVRLLPSADLEKEQVGFALTESREIISAPTARGWRPSWVIVGHSALLGDPYFLDTSSPDPEGDCPVYTAMSGTDNWKPRLCASSFALFVRILAVGMEVALGFAEDDVDPDDEQTFRDSFGPRLRQYDPAALKAGHWT
;
A
#
# COMPACT_ATOMS: atom_id res chain seq x y z
N MET A 1 14.90 10.64 -6.52
CA MET A 1 14.11 9.39 -6.49
C MET A 1 14.97 8.28 -7.04
N ASP A 2 15.04 7.15 -6.35
CA ASP A 2 15.85 5.99 -6.78
C ASP A 2 15.20 5.29 -7.98
N SER A 3 16.03 4.61 -8.81
CA SER A 3 15.59 3.97 -10.06
C SER A 3 14.43 2.99 -9.84
N ASP A 4 14.52 2.15 -8.81
CA ASP A 4 13.55 1.09 -8.53
C ASP A 4 12.14 1.62 -8.23
N LEU A 5 12.05 2.68 -7.42
CA LEU A 5 10.76 3.34 -7.15
C LEU A 5 10.23 4.03 -8.40
N ALA A 6 11.09 4.70 -9.17
CA ALA A 6 10.71 5.36 -10.42
C ALA A 6 10.15 4.35 -11.44
N GLU A 7 10.81 3.22 -11.60
CA GLU A 7 10.38 2.14 -12.47
C GLU A 7 9.07 1.50 -11.99
N ALA A 8 8.92 1.29 -10.66
CA ALA A 8 7.69 0.77 -10.09
C ALA A 8 6.50 1.71 -10.35
N ILE A 9 6.68 3.02 -10.14
CA ILE A 9 5.67 4.05 -10.42
C ILE A 9 5.30 4.07 -11.91
N SER A 10 6.30 4.03 -12.81
CA SER A 10 6.06 4.05 -14.24
C SER A 10 5.25 2.84 -14.69
N ALA A 11 5.66 1.63 -14.29
CA ALA A 11 4.96 0.39 -14.59
C ALA A 11 3.53 0.40 -14.02
N PHE A 12 3.35 0.94 -12.82
CA PHE A 12 2.04 1.03 -12.18
C PHE A 12 1.08 1.96 -12.95
N LYS A 13 1.54 3.15 -13.33
CA LYS A 13 0.75 4.09 -14.12
C LYS A 13 0.37 3.50 -15.48
N GLU A 14 1.35 2.88 -16.16
CA GLU A 14 1.13 2.26 -17.47
C GLU A 14 0.07 1.15 -17.42
N VAL A 15 0.13 0.25 -16.43
CA VAL A 15 -0.84 -0.84 -16.35
C VAL A 15 -2.25 -0.35 -15.97
N LEU A 16 -2.38 0.67 -15.12
CA LEU A 16 -3.67 1.28 -14.81
C LEU A 16 -4.31 1.89 -16.06
N GLU A 17 -3.52 2.57 -16.88
CA GLU A 17 -3.98 3.12 -18.18
C GLU A 17 -4.41 2.00 -19.14
N ARG A 18 -3.60 0.95 -19.30
CA ARG A 18 -3.91 -0.20 -20.17
C ARG A 18 -5.18 -0.93 -19.73
N ARG A 19 -5.48 -0.98 -18.44
CA ARG A 19 -6.70 -1.58 -17.90
C ARG A 19 -7.92 -0.65 -18.00
N GLY A 20 -7.73 0.61 -18.36
CA GLY A 20 -8.81 1.61 -18.44
C GLY A 20 -9.30 2.08 -17.06
N VAL A 21 -8.55 1.78 -15.99
CA VAL A 21 -8.87 2.25 -14.63
C VAL A 21 -8.65 3.76 -14.57
N ARG A 22 -9.67 4.49 -14.13
CA ARG A 22 -9.52 5.93 -13.85
C ARG A 22 -8.64 6.11 -12.62
N ALA A 23 -7.37 6.38 -12.86
CA ALA A 23 -6.41 6.70 -11.81
C ALA A 23 -5.93 8.14 -12.00
N ARG A 24 -5.91 8.91 -10.91
CA ARG A 24 -5.38 10.26 -10.89
C ARG A 24 -4.19 10.34 -9.96
N PHE A 25 -3.07 10.77 -10.50
CA PHE A 25 -1.87 11.07 -9.77
C PHE A 25 -1.60 12.58 -9.80
N GLY A 26 -1.05 13.09 -8.71
CA GLY A 26 -0.59 14.47 -8.58
C GLY A 26 0.83 14.52 -8.05
N LYS A 27 1.16 15.67 -7.47
CA LYS A 27 2.38 15.88 -6.69
C LYS A 27 1.98 16.51 -5.37
N ALA A 28 2.34 15.88 -4.26
CA ALA A 28 2.08 16.46 -2.95
C ALA A 28 2.92 17.73 -2.76
N PRO A 29 2.33 18.83 -2.25
CA PRO A 29 3.08 20.04 -1.93
C PRO A 29 4.20 19.77 -0.92
N PRO A 30 5.41 20.33 -1.11
CA PRO A 30 6.54 20.12 -0.20
C PRO A 30 6.23 20.48 1.27
N GLU A 31 5.45 21.53 1.49
CA GLU A 31 5.01 21.94 2.82
C GLU A 31 4.08 20.93 3.49
N LEU A 32 3.21 20.27 2.73
CA LEU A 32 2.38 19.17 3.23
C LEU A 32 3.22 17.95 3.62
N ILE A 33 4.18 17.56 2.77
CA ILE A 33 5.12 16.47 3.08
C ILE A 33 5.92 16.78 4.35
N ALA A 34 6.39 18.02 4.49
CA ALA A 34 7.13 18.45 5.68
C ALA A 34 6.27 18.40 6.95
N SER A 35 5.02 18.83 6.88
CA SER A 35 4.06 18.75 7.98
C SER A 35 3.77 17.29 8.38
N LEU A 36 3.47 16.44 7.40
CA LEU A 36 3.20 15.01 7.63
C LEU A 36 4.42 14.29 8.22
N ARG A 37 5.63 14.59 7.73
CA ARG A 37 6.87 14.02 8.29
C ARG A 37 7.04 14.34 9.76
N GLY A 38 6.67 15.54 10.19
CA GLY A 38 6.75 15.95 11.61
C GLY A 38 5.84 15.12 12.53
N LYS A 39 4.75 14.59 11.99
CA LYS A 39 3.75 13.83 12.76
C LYS A 39 3.86 12.32 12.59
N LEU A 40 4.13 11.81 11.39
CA LEU A 40 3.94 10.42 11.01
C LEU A 40 5.24 9.61 10.76
N ARG A 41 6.42 10.17 10.98
CA ARG A 41 7.71 9.50 10.71
C ARG A 41 7.80 8.91 9.30
N LEU A 42 7.28 9.61 8.29
CA LEU A 42 7.24 9.11 6.92
C LEU A 42 8.63 8.75 6.39
N PRO A 43 8.85 7.51 5.89
CA PRO A 43 10.13 7.10 5.33
C PRO A 43 10.46 7.89 4.06
N ARG A 44 11.75 7.95 3.71
CA ARG A 44 12.24 8.76 2.58
C ARG A 44 11.55 8.35 1.27
N ARG A 45 11.53 7.06 0.94
CA ARG A 45 10.97 6.57 -0.31
C ARG A 45 9.47 6.83 -0.44
N TYR A 46 8.72 6.72 0.65
CA TYR A 46 7.29 7.06 0.62
C TYR A 46 7.06 8.57 0.40
N ARG A 47 7.92 9.43 0.97
CA ARG A 47 7.86 10.89 0.71
C ARG A 47 8.21 11.20 -0.75
N ASP A 48 9.21 10.52 -1.33
CA ASP A 48 9.58 10.65 -2.73
C ASP A 48 8.42 10.22 -3.65
N PHE A 49 7.71 9.13 -3.29
CA PHE A 49 6.49 8.70 -3.98
C PHE A 49 5.41 9.80 -3.98
N LEU A 50 5.08 10.35 -2.81
CA LEU A 50 4.07 11.41 -2.72
C LEU A 50 4.47 12.67 -3.51
N ALA A 51 5.76 13.02 -3.51
CA ALA A 51 6.25 14.16 -4.27
C ALA A 51 6.14 13.99 -5.80
N GLU A 52 6.20 12.74 -6.30
CA GLU A 52 6.21 12.45 -7.74
C GLU A 52 4.91 11.83 -8.27
N ALA A 53 4.17 11.15 -7.40
CA ALA A 53 2.99 10.37 -7.78
C ALA A 53 1.98 10.27 -6.63
N ASP A 54 1.60 11.41 -6.04
CA ASP A 54 0.54 11.46 -5.02
C ASP A 54 -0.75 10.83 -5.57
N PRO A 55 -1.28 9.75 -4.96
CA PRO A 55 -2.41 9.01 -5.48
C PRO A 55 -3.74 9.70 -5.15
N LEU A 56 -4.09 10.76 -5.88
CA LEU A 56 -5.30 11.56 -5.64
C LEU A 56 -6.58 10.74 -5.74
N ASP A 57 -6.61 9.76 -6.65
CA ASP A 57 -7.74 8.83 -6.83
C ASP A 57 -7.18 7.59 -7.54
N VAL A 58 -6.68 6.63 -6.75
CA VAL A 58 -6.02 5.43 -7.26
C VAL A 58 -6.54 4.21 -6.53
N GLU A 59 -7.21 3.33 -7.25
CA GLU A 59 -7.68 2.03 -6.79
C GLU A 59 -7.25 0.95 -7.77
N THR A 60 -6.59 -0.11 -7.27
CA THR A 60 -6.31 -1.31 -8.07
C THR A 60 -7.53 -2.23 -8.07
N ARG A 61 -7.68 -3.02 -9.15
CA ARG A 61 -8.76 -3.99 -9.27
C ARG A 61 -8.21 -5.30 -9.84
N THR A 62 -8.06 -6.26 -8.95
CA THR A 62 -7.71 -7.64 -9.30
C THR A 62 -8.85 -8.57 -8.88
N PRO A 63 -8.90 -9.81 -9.37
CA PRO A 63 -9.91 -10.79 -8.94
C PRO A 63 -9.93 -11.04 -7.43
N THR A 64 -8.82 -10.86 -6.74
CA THR A 64 -8.68 -11.21 -5.31
C THR A 64 -8.62 -10.02 -4.38
N GLU A 65 -8.29 -8.82 -4.89
CA GLU A 65 -8.08 -7.66 -4.01
C GLU A 65 -8.27 -6.33 -4.77
N ARG A 66 -8.79 -5.35 -4.04
CA ARG A 66 -8.91 -3.96 -4.49
C ARG A 66 -8.21 -3.06 -3.47
N VAL A 67 -7.08 -2.50 -3.86
CA VAL A 67 -6.28 -1.62 -2.98
C VAL A 67 -6.50 -0.18 -3.37
N ARG A 68 -7.04 0.60 -2.44
CA ARG A 68 -7.14 2.05 -2.58
C ARG A 68 -5.98 2.72 -1.87
N LEU A 69 -5.14 3.42 -2.61
CA LEU A 69 -4.03 4.21 -2.06
C LEU A 69 -4.55 5.54 -1.50
N LEU A 70 -3.94 6.00 -0.40
CA LEU A 70 -4.33 7.26 0.26
C LEU A 70 -3.59 8.45 -0.36
N PRO A 71 -4.32 9.51 -0.78
CA PRO A 71 -3.69 10.77 -1.14
C PRO A 71 -3.03 11.43 0.08
N SER A 72 -1.98 12.19 -0.15
CA SER A 72 -1.25 12.89 0.91
C SER A 72 -2.16 13.78 1.78
N ALA A 73 -3.19 14.37 1.19
CA ALA A 73 -4.16 15.21 1.88
C ALA A 73 -5.00 14.47 2.94
N ASP A 74 -5.21 13.15 2.77
CA ASP A 74 -6.04 12.34 3.68
C ASP A 74 -5.19 11.58 4.71
N LEU A 75 -3.86 11.49 4.53
CA LEU A 75 -2.99 10.69 5.40
C LEU A 75 -3.15 11.01 6.89
N GLU A 76 -3.19 12.29 7.26
CA GLU A 76 -3.33 12.68 8.67
C GLU A 76 -4.68 12.23 9.24
N LYS A 77 -5.75 12.40 8.49
CA LYS A 77 -7.11 12.01 8.88
C LYS A 77 -7.22 10.50 9.10
N GLU A 78 -6.66 9.73 8.19
CA GLU A 78 -6.72 8.26 8.22
C GLU A 78 -5.87 7.62 9.33
N GLN A 79 -4.96 8.40 9.98
CA GLN A 79 -4.22 7.94 11.15
C GLN A 79 -4.98 8.14 12.48
N VAL A 80 -6.11 8.86 12.48
CA VAL A 80 -6.86 9.11 13.72
C VAL A 80 -7.42 7.79 14.28
N GLY A 81 -7.18 7.53 15.56
CA GLY A 81 -7.50 6.26 16.21
C GLY A 81 -6.45 5.15 16.02
N PHE A 82 -5.39 5.43 15.25
CA PHE A 82 -4.27 4.53 14.97
C PHE A 82 -2.94 5.11 15.48
N ALA A 83 -2.28 5.93 14.68
CA ALA A 83 -1.04 6.62 15.04
C ALA A 83 -1.27 8.00 15.66
N LEU A 84 -2.48 8.56 15.50
CA LEU A 84 -2.89 9.86 16.02
C LEU A 84 -4.14 9.75 16.89
N THR A 85 -4.24 10.61 17.90
CA THR A 85 -5.46 10.82 18.68
C THR A 85 -6.53 11.56 17.88
N GLU A 86 -7.76 11.68 18.40
CA GLU A 86 -8.81 12.54 17.81
C GLU A 86 -8.39 14.01 17.71
N SER A 87 -7.55 14.49 18.63
CA SER A 87 -6.95 15.83 18.59
C SER A 87 -5.75 15.93 17.64
N ARG A 88 -5.43 14.86 16.88
CA ARG A 88 -4.30 14.73 15.94
C ARG A 88 -2.92 14.84 16.60
N GLU A 89 -2.83 14.47 17.86
CA GLU A 89 -1.56 14.33 18.57
C GLU A 89 -0.98 12.93 18.37
N ILE A 90 0.35 12.81 18.39
CA ILE A 90 1.05 11.54 18.18
C ILE A 90 0.79 10.61 19.36
N ILE A 91 0.29 9.41 19.07
CA ILE A 91 0.21 8.32 20.05
C ILE A 91 1.61 7.76 20.27
N SER A 92 2.10 7.79 21.51
CA SER A 92 3.47 7.38 21.87
C SER A 92 3.62 5.90 22.29
N ALA A 93 2.50 5.21 22.55
CA ALA A 93 2.47 3.81 22.98
C ALA A 93 1.51 3.01 22.10
N PRO A 94 1.67 1.67 22.02
CA PRO A 94 0.70 0.83 21.31
C PRO A 94 -0.72 1.01 21.84
N THR A 95 -1.70 1.01 20.93
CA THR A 95 -3.13 1.04 21.30
C THR A 95 -3.54 -0.24 22.04
N ALA A 96 -4.70 -0.25 22.68
CA ALA A 96 -5.24 -1.42 23.39
C ALA A 96 -5.37 -2.66 22.46
N ARG A 97 -5.59 -2.46 21.16
CA ARG A 97 -5.63 -3.52 20.14
C ARG A 97 -4.27 -3.84 19.52
N GLY A 98 -3.17 -3.26 20.04
CA GLY A 98 -1.80 -3.55 19.63
C GLY A 98 -1.33 -2.80 18.37
N TRP A 99 -2.05 -1.75 17.88
CA TRP A 99 -1.51 -0.89 16.83
C TRP A 99 -0.30 -0.14 17.35
N ARG A 100 0.80 -0.19 16.61
CA ARG A 100 2.07 0.45 17.01
C ARG A 100 2.15 1.87 16.47
N PRO A 101 2.74 2.81 17.22
CA PRO A 101 2.94 4.19 16.75
C PRO A 101 3.81 4.33 15.48
N SER A 102 4.60 3.29 15.17
CA SER A 102 5.41 3.21 13.95
C SER A 102 4.64 2.72 12.73
N TRP A 103 3.39 2.31 12.87
CA TRP A 103 2.59 1.83 11.76
C TRP A 103 1.80 2.98 11.15
N VAL A 104 2.07 3.28 9.88
CA VAL A 104 1.48 4.39 9.16
C VAL A 104 0.63 3.86 8.01
N ILE A 105 -0.69 4.07 8.06
CA ILE A 105 -1.63 3.64 7.03
C ILE A 105 -1.35 4.44 5.75
N VAL A 106 -1.24 3.71 4.62
CA VAL A 106 -0.98 4.26 3.28
C VAL A 106 -2.03 3.86 2.25
N GLY A 107 -2.96 2.99 2.64
CA GLY A 107 -4.05 2.53 1.79
C GLY A 107 -5.02 1.64 2.56
N HIS A 108 -6.08 1.24 1.89
CA HIS A 108 -7.08 0.30 2.42
C HIS A 108 -7.49 -0.72 1.36
N SER A 109 -7.86 -1.93 1.80
CA SER A 109 -8.67 -2.82 0.99
C SER A 109 -10.03 -2.17 0.74
N ALA A 110 -10.39 -1.96 -0.50
CA ALA A 110 -11.70 -1.42 -0.85
C ALA A 110 -12.83 -2.47 -0.67
N LEU A 111 -12.47 -3.75 -0.53
CA LEU A 111 -13.41 -4.84 -0.30
C LEU A 111 -13.71 -5.03 1.20
N LEU A 112 -12.68 -5.02 2.04
CA LEU A 112 -12.75 -5.40 3.44
C LEU A 112 -12.52 -4.24 4.41
N GLY A 113 -12.01 -3.09 3.94
CA GLY A 113 -11.61 -1.97 4.77
C GLY A 113 -10.32 -2.21 5.58
N ASP A 114 -9.60 -3.30 5.30
CA ASP A 114 -8.35 -3.62 5.98
C ASP A 114 -7.27 -2.61 5.62
N PRO A 115 -6.50 -2.09 6.60
CA PRO A 115 -5.46 -1.11 6.33
C PRO A 115 -4.22 -1.74 5.69
N TYR A 116 -3.63 -1.06 4.72
CA TYR A 116 -2.24 -1.26 4.30
C TYR A 116 -1.38 -0.22 4.96
N PHE A 117 -0.33 -0.64 5.66
CA PHE A 117 0.50 0.26 6.45
C PHE A 117 1.99 -0.04 6.38
N LEU A 118 2.80 1.00 6.49
CA LEU A 118 4.25 0.92 6.61
C LEU A 118 4.62 0.64 8.07
N ASP A 119 5.58 -0.24 8.34
CA ASP A 119 6.25 -0.27 9.64
C ASP A 119 7.52 0.59 9.57
N THR A 120 7.44 1.79 10.10
CA THR A 120 8.52 2.79 10.08
C THR A 120 9.51 2.66 11.23
N SER A 121 9.47 1.55 11.99
CA SER A 121 10.36 1.33 13.14
C SER A 121 11.81 1.10 12.74
N SER A 122 12.04 0.50 11.57
CA SER A 122 13.36 0.12 11.08
C SER A 122 13.44 0.27 9.56
N PRO A 123 13.57 1.52 9.06
CA PRO A 123 13.79 1.73 7.64
C PRO A 123 15.11 1.10 7.20
N ASP A 124 15.16 0.62 5.95
CA ASP A 124 16.38 0.15 5.34
C ASP A 124 17.39 1.31 5.09
N PRO A 125 18.63 1.01 4.65
CA PRO A 125 19.64 2.05 4.36
C PRO A 125 19.18 3.07 3.30
N GLU A 126 18.25 2.69 2.45
CA GLU A 126 17.68 3.53 1.39
C GLU A 126 16.49 4.35 1.86
N GLY A 127 16.08 4.18 3.11
CA GLY A 127 14.96 4.87 3.74
C GLY A 127 13.61 4.36 3.25
N ASP A 128 13.51 3.07 2.92
CA ASP A 128 12.28 2.36 2.63
C ASP A 128 11.83 1.51 3.83
N CYS A 129 10.58 1.07 3.82
CA CYS A 129 9.98 0.29 4.89
C CYS A 129 9.07 -0.80 4.33
N PRO A 130 8.94 -1.94 5.03
CA PRO A 130 8.01 -2.98 4.64
C PRO A 130 6.57 -2.52 4.78
N VAL A 131 5.71 -3.07 3.91
CA VAL A 131 4.26 -2.85 3.91
C VAL A 131 3.56 -4.08 4.45
N TYR A 132 2.65 -3.87 5.38
CA TYR A 132 1.81 -4.90 5.97
C TYR A 132 0.33 -4.58 5.76
N THR A 133 -0.50 -5.60 5.94
CA THR A 133 -1.94 -5.46 6.19
C THR A 133 -2.30 -6.17 7.49
N ALA A 134 -3.49 -5.89 8.03
CA ALA A 134 -4.06 -6.61 9.15
C ALA A 134 -5.58 -6.55 9.08
N MET A 135 -6.25 -7.64 9.50
CA MET A 135 -7.70 -7.73 9.45
C MET A 135 -8.35 -6.75 10.42
N SER A 136 -9.26 -5.95 9.89
CA SER A 136 -10.19 -5.11 10.65
C SER A 136 -11.18 -6.00 11.43
N GLY A 137 -11.73 -5.48 12.54
CA GLY A 137 -12.76 -6.21 13.30
C GLY A 137 -12.25 -7.32 14.22
N THR A 138 -10.96 -7.62 14.27
CA THR A 138 -10.37 -8.58 15.22
C THR A 138 -10.00 -7.90 16.55
N ASP A 139 -9.89 -8.68 17.65
CA ASP A 139 -9.51 -8.16 18.97
C ASP A 139 -8.12 -7.53 18.99
N ASN A 140 -7.21 -8.05 18.16
CA ASN A 140 -5.83 -7.57 18.07
C ASN A 140 -5.37 -7.50 16.62
N TRP A 141 -4.63 -6.46 16.29
CA TRP A 141 -4.00 -6.30 14.99
C TRP A 141 -2.87 -7.32 14.80
N LYS A 142 -3.03 -8.21 13.81
CA LYS A 142 -2.01 -9.22 13.45
C LYS A 142 -1.45 -8.86 12.06
N PRO A 143 -0.27 -8.23 11.99
CA PRO A 143 0.30 -7.81 10.71
C PRO A 143 0.68 -9.01 9.85
N ARG A 144 0.35 -8.93 8.55
CA ARG A 144 0.76 -9.86 7.51
C ARG A 144 1.55 -9.08 6.47
N LEU A 145 2.74 -9.54 6.11
CA LEU A 145 3.60 -8.88 5.14
C LEU A 145 2.95 -8.89 3.75
N CYS A 146 2.87 -7.71 3.13
CA CYS A 146 2.41 -7.51 1.75
C CYS A 146 3.58 -7.23 0.80
N ALA A 147 4.62 -6.55 1.30
CA ALA A 147 5.86 -6.30 0.56
C ALA A 147 7.02 -6.01 1.51
N SER A 148 8.22 -6.42 1.14
CA SER A 148 9.44 -6.18 1.92
C SER A 148 9.90 -4.72 1.89
N SER A 149 9.38 -3.90 0.96
CA SER A 149 9.57 -2.45 0.89
C SER A 149 8.37 -1.77 0.22
N PHE A 150 8.24 -0.45 0.37
CA PHE A 150 7.19 0.31 -0.30
C PHE A 150 7.37 0.32 -1.83
N ALA A 151 8.61 0.41 -2.32
CA ALA A 151 8.87 0.32 -3.75
C ALA A 151 8.41 -1.03 -4.33
N LEU A 152 8.68 -2.14 -3.62
CA LEU A 152 8.18 -3.46 -3.99
C LEU A 152 6.65 -3.55 -3.89
N PHE A 153 6.03 -2.89 -2.92
CA PHE A 153 4.57 -2.83 -2.82
C PHE A 153 3.95 -2.22 -4.09
N VAL A 154 4.45 -1.07 -4.53
CA VAL A 154 4.00 -0.44 -5.78
C VAL A 154 4.23 -1.35 -6.99
N ARG A 155 5.38 -2.05 -7.03
CA ARG A 155 5.68 -3.03 -8.08
C ARG A 155 4.72 -4.21 -8.06
N ILE A 156 4.41 -4.75 -6.89
CA ILE A 156 3.46 -5.86 -6.70
C ILE A 156 2.06 -5.47 -7.17
N LEU A 157 1.60 -4.27 -6.83
CA LEU A 157 0.33 -3.75 -7.33
C LEU A 157 0.32 -3.67 -8.87
N ALA A 158 1.42 -3.19 -9.47
CA ALA A 158 1.55 -3.13 -10.93
C ALA A 158 1.49 -4.53 -11.56
N VAL A 159 2.23 -5.50 -11.02
CA VAL A 159 2.25 -6.89 -11.52
C VAL A 159 0.89 -7.56 -11.33
N GLY A 160 0.22 -7.35 -10.21
CA GLY A 160 -1.13 -7.85 -9.98
C GLY A 160 -2.13 -7.32 -11.02
N MET A 161 -2.08 -6.01 -11.28
CA MET A 161 -2.91 -5.38 -12.31
C MET A 161 -2.57 -5.87 -13.73
N GLU A 162 -1.30 -6.17 -14.02
CA GLU A 162 -0.89 -6.73 -15.31
C GLU A 162 -1.45 -8.14 -15.52
N VAL A 163 -1.35 -9.00 -14.50
CA VAL A 163 -1.99 -10.33 -14.54
C VAL A 163 -3.50 -10.20 -14.70
N ALA A 164 -4.11 -9.25 -14.00
CA ALA A 164 -5.55 -9.01 -14.03
C ALA A 164 -6.08 -8.52 -15.39
N LEU A 165 -5.22 -8.11 -16.35
CA LEU A 165 -5.65 -7.76 -17.71
C LEU A 165 -6.37 -8.91 -18.43
N GLY A 166 -6.11 -10.16 -18.04
CA GLY A 166 -6.76 -11.36 -18.59
C GLY A 166 -8.10 -11.72 -17.95
N PHE A 167 -8.60 -10.93 -16.97
CA PHE A 167 -9.79 -11.23 -16.19
C PHE A 167 -10.84 -10.11 -16.30
N ALA A 168 -12.11 -10.47 -16.15
CA ALA A 168 -13.19 -9.48 -16.05
C ALA A 168 -13.04 -8.61 -14.80
N GLU A 169 -13.55 -7.37 -14.85
CA GLU A 169 -13.51 -6.46 -13.69
C GLU A 169 -14.64 -6.73 -12.69
N ASP A 170 -15.79 -7.11 -13.21
CA ASP A 170 -17.00 -7.42 -12.44
C ASP A 170 -17.39 -8.88 -12.70
N ASP A 171 -18.15 -9.48 -11.80
CA ASP A 171 -18.60 -10.88 -11.84
C ASP A 171 -17.44 -11.91 -11.87
N VAL A 172 -16.43 -11.67 -11.01
CA VAL A 172 -15.32 -12.61 -10.81
C VAL A 172 -15.86 -13.89 -10.16
N ASP A 173 -15.70 -15.02 -10.85
CA ASP A 173 -16.06 -16.28 -10.27
C ASP A 173 -14.93 -16.90 -9.41
N PRO A 174 -15.21 -17.87 -8.52
CA PRO A 174 -14.18 -18.49 -7.69
C PRO A 174 -13.04 -19.18 -8.49
N ASP A 175 -13.31 -19.66 -9.69
CA ASP A 175 -12.30 -20.27 -10.56
C ASP A 175 -11.34 -19.21 -11.12
N ASP A 176 -11.84 -17.99 -11.39
CA ASP A 176 -11.03 -16.85 -11.79
C ASP A 176 -10.07 -16.40 -10.68
N GLU A 177 -10.53 -16.38 -9.42
CA GLU A 177 -9.66 -16.08 -8.28
C GLU A 177 -8.49 -17.06 -8.18
N GLN A 178 -8.76 -18.36 -8.29
CA GLN A 178 -7.71 -19.38 -8.22
C GLN A 178 -6.75 -19.26 -9.41
N THR A 179 -7.28 -19.10 -10.62
CA THR A 179 -6.49 -18.93 -11.85
C THR A 179 -5.60 -17.69 -11.78
N PHE A 180 -6.14 -16.58 -11.20
CA PHE A 180 -5.36 -15.38 -10.95
C PHE A 180 -4.20 -15.65 -9.97
N ARG A 181 -4.47 -16.30 -8.83
CA ARG A 181 -3.45 -16.64 -7.82
C ARG A 181 -2.34 -17.50 -8.41
N ASP A 182 -2.71 -18.52 -9.21
CA ASP A 182 -1.76 -19.41 -9.88
C ASP A 182 -0.87 -18.68 -10.89
N SER A 183 -1.40 -17.64 -11.55
CA SER A 183 -0.66 -16.81 -12.50
C SER A 183 0.17 -15.73 -11.81
N PHE A 184 -0.33 -15.18 -10.72
CA PHE A 184 0.31 -14.07 -10.00
C PHE A 184 1.44 -14.56 -9.09
N GLY A 185 1.26 -15.68 -8.39
CA GLY A 185 2.24 -16.20 -7.43
C GLY A 185 3.67 -16.38 -7.98
N PRO A 186 3.87 -16.98 -9.16
CA PRO A 186 5.20 -17.11 -9.78
C PRO A 186 5.84 -15.75 -10.10
N ARG A 187 5.07 -14.74 -10.51
CA ARG A 187 5.57 -13.39 -10.77
C ARG A 187 5.93 -12.67 -9.47
N LEU A 188 5.08 -12.78 -8.45
CA LEU A 188 5.36 -12.23 -7.12
C LEU A 188 6.66 -12.79 -6.55
N ARG A 189 6.91 -14.09 -6.71
CA ARG A 189 8.15 -14.76 -6.26
C ARG A 189 9.41 -14.14 -6.84
N GLN A 190 9.36 -13.64 -8.08
CA GLN A 190 10.52 -13.02 -8.74
C GLN A 190 10.90 -11.68 -8.08
N TYR A 191 9.92 -10.95 -7.55
CA TYR A 191 10.14 -9.64 -6.95
C TYR A 191 10.28 -9.70 -5.43
N ASP A 192 9.41 -10.47 -4.77
CA ASP A 192 9.36 -10.54 -3.31
C ASP A 192 8.96 -11.95 -2.81
N PRO A 193 9.93 -12.86 -2.68
CA PRO A 193 9.66 -14.20 -2.13
C PRO A 193 9.12 -14.19 -0.69
N ALA A 194 9.47 -13.16 0.10
CA ALA A 194 9.00 -13.05 1.49
C ALA A 194 7.51 -12.68 1.55
N ALA A 195 7.06 -11.76 0.70
CA ALA A 195 5.65 -11.41 0.56
C ALA A 195 4.81 -12.61 0.08
N LEU A 196 5.33 -13.38 -0.89
CA LEU A 196 4.67 -14.63 -1.32
C LEU A 196 4.52 -15.61 -0.15
N LYS A 197 5.59 -15.85 0.61
CA LYS A 197 5.58 -16.77 1.77
C LYS A 197 4.61 -16.32 2.86
N ALA A 198 4.38 -15.02 3.01
CA ALA A 198 3.46 -14.47 3.99
C ALA A 198 1.98 -14.74 3.65
N GLY A 199 1.66 -15.09 2.40
CA GLY A 199 0.35 -15.60 1.98
C GLY A 199 -0.78 -14.57 2.00
N HIS A 200 -0.47 -13.28 1.84
CA HIS A 200 -1.52 -12.26 1.67
C HIS A 200 -2.10 -12.28 0.26
N TRP A 201 -1.25 -12.47 -0.73
CA TRP A 201 -1.60 -12.41 -2.15
C TRP A 201 -2.00 -13.74 -2.79
N THR A 202 -1.91 -14.85 -2.05
CA THR A 202 -2.10 -16.21 -2.56
C THR A 202 -3.07 -17.03 -1.73
#